data_87424c8f1d53044c79202bda63afece4
#
_entry.id   87424c8f1d53044c79202bda63afece4
#
_cell.length_a   1.000
_cell.length_b   1.000
_cell.length_c   1.000
_cell.angle_alpha   90.00
_cell.angle_beta   90.00
_cell.angle_gamma   90.00
#
_symmetry.space_group_name_H-M   'P 1'
#
loop_
_entity.id
_entity.type
_entity.pdbx_description
1 polymer ?
#
loop_
_entity_poly.entity_id
_entity_poly.type
_entity_poly.pdbx_seq_one_letter_code
_entity_poly.pdbx_strand_id
1 'polypeptide(L)'
;MMTQKEENIKNREHINGAQAYNIFPTDNLQMYDWLRDGEHPNGNHGPCHIPWIMLNNEFETKAEWPYKEMYEEAKALDEKGLIPSYNDSNNVGWGAVALYGLSSDSTLPPEEYGYANYNEARAAGALGWTEIADECPVTTKFFKLDFHHKRYNRIRYMKLEPGGMIRWHHDTPDGEEPTYPLGVYNMALNNPEECFFHMGMWGNMPVEAGSMWLFANEHNHCVINNSDEPRYHMIVSGTPDELFWAPVISKSFRDQWPGIYLEEIDGDIVEANEGFMPGEDTDE
;
A
#
# COMPACT_ATOMS: atom_id res chain seq x y z
N MET A 1 -30.46 15.00 7.98
CA MET A 1 -29.78 13.73 8.27
C MET A 1 -28.36 13.93 7.74
N MET A 2 -27.34 13.72 8.56
CA MET A 2 -25.95 13.83 8.10
C MET A 2 -25.69 12.76 7.02
N THR A 3 -24.90 13.12 6.03
CA THR A 3 -24.37 12.17 5.04
C THR A 3 -23.27 11.30 5.68
N GLN A 4 -22.94 10.16 5.08
CA GLN A 4 -21.82 9.33 5.52
C GLN A 4 -20.50 10.13 5.57
N LYS A 5 -20.28 10.98 4.56
CA LYS A 5 -19.11 11.88 4.51
C LYS A 5 -19.05 12.82 5.72
N GLU A 6 -20.15 13.49 6.02
CA GLU A 6 -20.22 14.42 7.17
C GLU A 6 -19.99 13.68 8.49
N GLU A 7 -20.53 12.47 8.64
CA GLU A 7 -20.30 11.63 9.81
C GLU A 7 -18.84 11.21 9.94
N ASN A 8 -18.23 10.75 8.87
CA ASN A 8 -16.84 10.37 8.85
C ASN A 8 -15.91 11.55 9.16
N ILE A 9 -16.17 12.72 8.54
CA ILE A 9 -15.41 13.94 8.84
C ILE A 9 -15.51 14.30 10.33
N LYS A 10 -16.69 14.21 10.93
CA LYS A 10 -16.86 14.44 12.37
C LYS A 10 -16.08 13.40 13.20
N ASN A 11 -16.11 12.15 12.80
CA ASN A 11 -15.38 11.08 13.51
C ASN A 11 -13.86 11.25 13.44
N ARG A 12 -13.34 11.84 12.36
CA ARG A 12 -11.91 12.19 12.26
C ARG A 12 -11.45 13.12 13.38
N GLU A 13 -12.29 14.03 13.85
CA GLU A 13 -11.95 14.97 14.92
C GLU A 13 -11.59 14.27 16.23
N HIS A 14 -12.02 13.02 16.40
CA HIS A 14 -11.72 12.20 17.57
C HIS A 14 -10.43 11.37 17.42
N ILE A 15 -9.92 11.21 16.20
CA ILE A 15 -8.66 10.52 15.94
C ILE A 15 -7.50 11.47 16.18
N ASN A 16 -7.01 11.52 17.42
CA ASN A 16 -5.78 12.22 17.82
C ASN A 16 -5.63 13.66 17.33
N GLY A 17 -6.63 14.48 17.65
CA GLY A 17 -6.49 15.91 17.57
C GLY A 17 -6.28 16.47 16.17
N ALA A 18 -6.71 17.68 15.98
CA ALA A 18 -6.68 18.47 14.75
C ALA A 18 -5.33 18.52 13.99
N GLN A 19 -4.27 17.96 14.52
CA GLN A 19 -2.96 17.89 13.87
C GLN A 19 -2.96 17.03 12.61
N ALA A 20 -3.77 15.99 12.54
CA ALA A 20 -3.86 15.17 11.32
C ALA A 20 -4.42 15.90 10.10
N TYR A 21 -5.13 16.97 10.30
CA TYR A 21 -5.79 17.75 9.22
C TYR A 21 -4.96 18.87 8.64
N ASN A 22 -4.11 19.46 9.47
CA ASN A 22 -3.28 20.58 9.05
C ASN A 22 -1.97 20.14 8.42
N ILE A 23 -1.76 18.84 8.27
CA ILE A 23 -0.51 18.31 7.74
C ILE A 23 -0.73 17.73 6.33
N PHE A 24 -1.41 18.45 5.48
CA PHE A 24 -1.03 18.49 4.08
C PHE A 24 -0.22 19.77 3.89
N PRO A 25 1.06 19.76 4.25
CA PRO A 25 1.87 20.95 4.02
C PRO A 25 2.14 20.98 2.54
N THR A 26 1.48 21.86 1.89
CA THR A 26 2.04 22.42 0.67
C THR A 26 3.35 23.15 0.96
N ASP A 27 3.59 23.60 2.22
CA ASP A 27 4.61 24.60 2.46
C ASP A 27 5.58 24.34 3.63
N ASN A 28 5.47 23.24 4.38
CA ASN A 28 6.39 22.98 5.49
C ASN A 28 6.72 21.47 5.60
N LEU A 29 7.48 20.99 4.65
CA LEU A 29 8.17 19.69 4.75
C LEU A 29 9.28 19.83 5.80
N GLN A 30 8.98 19.58 7.06
CA GLN A 30 10.04 19.33 8.03
C GLN A 30 10.61 17.96 7.68
N MET A 31 11.82 17.99 7.17
CA MET A 31 12.63 16.77 7.01
C MET A 31 12.81 16.20 8.41
N TYR A 32 12.36 14.98 8.63
CA TYR A 32 12.63 14.30 9.89
C TYR A 32 14.14 14.17 10.07
N ASP A 33 14.64 14.52 11.24
CA ASP A 33 16.09 14.52 11.53
C ASP A 33 16.76 13.18 11.19
N TRP A 34 16.07 12.07 11.41
CA TRP A 34 16.59 10.74 11.09
C TRP A 34 16.80 10.51 9.57
N LEU A 35 15.99 11.14 8.70
CA LEU A 35 16.22 11.09 7.24
C LEU A 35 17.48 11.85 6.84
N ARG A 36 17.73 12.99 7.51
CA ARG A 36 18.94 13.77 7.30
C ARG A 36 20.19 13.06 7.83
N ASP A 37 20.06 12.44 8.99
CA ASP A 37 21.20 11.90 9.75
C ASP A 37 21.44 10.41 9.46
N GLY A 38 20.59 9.78 8.64
CA GLY A 38 20.74 8.38 8.24
C GLY A 38 20.38 7.35 9.33
N GLU A 39 19.78 7.81 10.44
CA GLU A 39 19.37 6.95 11.55
C GLU A 39 17.85 6.80 11.57
N HIS A 40 17.36 5.59 11.35
CA HIS A 40 15.93 5.28 11.54
C HIS A 40 15.63 5.13 13.04
N PRO A 41 14.49 5.66 13.55
CA PRO A 41 14.12 5.56 14.99
C PRO A 41 14.13 4.15 15.57
N ASN A 42 13.96 3.14 14.74
CA ASN A 42 13.99 1.72 15.11
C ASN A 42 15.34 1.03 14.90
N GLY A 43 16.38 1.77 14.51
CA GLY A 43 17.78 1.35 14.64
C GLY A 43 18.34 0.37 13.60
N ASN A 44 17.56 -0.14 12.64
CA ASN A 44 18.03 -1.23 11.78
C ASN A 44 17.90 -1.03 10.28
N HIS A 45 17.41 0.11 9.80
CA HIS A 45 17.24 0.33 8.37
C HIS A 45 17.91 1.65 8.00
N GLY A 46 18.89 1.56 7.13
CA GLY A 46 19.44 2.76 6.49
C GLY A 46 18.33 3.57 5.81
N PRO A 47 18.59 4.83 5.46
CA PRO A 47 17.58 5.67 4.85
C PRO A 47 17.08 5.01 3.58
N CYS A 48 15.81 4.61 3.54
CA CYS A 48 15.17 4.26 2.29
C CYS A 48 14.91 5.55 1.51
N HIS A 49 15.68 5.77 0.47
CA HIS A 49 15.60 6.98 -0.35
C HIS A 49 14.48 6.93 -1.39
N ILE A 50 13.78 5.79 -1.51
CA ILE A 50 12.75 5.58 -2.51
C ILE A 50 11.42 5.37 -1.81
N PRO A 51 10.51 6.35 -1.86
CA PRO A 51 9.23 6.24 -1.15
C PRO A 51 8.26 5.28 -1.83
N TRP A 52 8.29 5.20 -3.18
CA TRP A 52 7.43 4.30 -3.96
C TRP A 52 8.02 4.00 -5.35
N ILE A 53 7.51 2.94 -5.96
CA ILE A 53 7.76 2.59 -7.36
C ILE A 53 6.40 2.30 -8.01
N MET A 54 6.05 3.07 -9.04
CA MET A 54 4.85 2.83 -9.84
C MET A 54 5.18 1.81 -10.94
N LEU A 55 4.34 0.80 -11.09
CA LEU A 55 4.56 -0.33 -12.02
C LEU A 55 3.69 -0.27 -13.29
N ASN A 56 3.02 0.84 -13.52
CA ASN A 56 1.97 0.97 -14.55
C ASN A 56 2.42 0.67 -15.97
N ASN A 57 3.65 1.08 -16.32
CA ASN A 57 4.11 1.04 -17.71
C ASN A 57 4.58 -0.34 -18.16
N GLU A 58 4.67 -1.31 -17.26
CA GLU A 58 5.26 -2.60 -17.56
C GLU A 58 4.24 -3.68 -17.97
N PHE A 59 2.96 -3.41 -17.75
CA PHE A 59 1.89 -4.29 -18.19
C PHE A 59 1.47 -4.06 -19.65
N GLU A 60 1.95 -2.99 -20.29
CA GLU A 60 1.62 -2.65 -21.70
C GLU A 60 1.95 -3.76 -22.71
N THR A 61 2.78 -4.72 -22.36
CA THR A 61 3.22 -5.76 -23.30
C THR A 61 2.37 -7.03 -23.29
N LYS A 62 1.42 -7.21 -22.34
CA LYS A 62 0.73 -8.53 -22.19
C LYS A 62 -0.75 -8.52 -21.81
N ALA A 63 -1.45 -7.49 -21.81
CA ALA A 63 -2.84 -7.31 -21.43
C ALA A 63 -2.95 -6.36 -20.23
N GLU A 64 -3.74 -5.35 -20.43
CA GLU A 64 -4.22 -4.51 -19.34
C GLU A 64 -4.82 -5.42 -18.27
N TRP A 65 -4.37 -5.29 -17.02
CA TRP A 65 -5.03 -6.01 -15.95
C TRP A 65 -6.48 -5.51 -15.79
N PRO A 66 -7.42 -6.36 -15.43
CA PRO A 66 -8.85 -6.06 -15.54
C PRO A 66 -9.36 -5.19 -14.37
N TYR A 67 -8.72 -4.05 -14.09
CA TYR A 67 -9.05 -3.23 -12.92
C TYR A 67 -10.48 -2.68 -12.95
N LYS A 68 -11.04 -2.43 -14.11
CA LYS A 68 -12.42 -1.93 -14.25
C LYS A 68 -13.44 -2.97 -13.83
N GLU A 69 -13.24 -4.20 -14.30
CA GLU A 69 -14.09 -5.33 -13.94
C GLU A 69 -13.92 -5.69 -12.46
N MET A 70 -12.69 -5.64 -11.93
CA MET A 70 -12.41 -5.81 -10.51
C MET A 70 -13.05 -4.72 -9.65
N TYR A 71 -13.08 -3.48 -10.16
CA TYR A 71 -13.78 -2.37 -9.51
C TYR A 71 -15.28 -2.65 -9.37
N GLU A 72 -15.92 -3.14 -10.45
CA GLU A 72 -17.34 -3.50 -10.39
C GLU A 72 -17.61 -4.68 -9.45
N GLU A 73 -16.70 -5.66 -9.34
CA GLU A 73 -16.79 -6.72 -8.34
C GLU A 73 -16.67 -6.15 -6.91
N ALA A 74 -15.71 -5.23 -6.66
CA ALA A 74 -15.57 -4.59 -5.35
C ALA A 74 -16.84 -3.80 -4.95
N LYS A 75 -17.43 -3.04 -5.88
CA LYS A 75 -18.69 -2.34 -5.65
C LYS A 75 -19.84 -3.29 -5.32
N ALA A 76 -19.96 -4.38 -6.09
CA ALA A 76 -21.00 -5.38 -5.85
C ALA A 76 -20.86 -6.05 -4.48
N LEU A 77 -19.64 -6.30 -4.00
CA LEU A 77 -19.39 -6.78 -2.64
C LEU A 77 -19.81 -5.74 -1.59
N ASP A 78 -19.48 -4.48 -1.83
CA ASP A 78 -19.82 -3.39 -0.90
C ASP A 78 -21.34 -3.17 -0.82
N GLU A 79 -22.05 -3.18 -1.95
CA GLU A 79 -23.50 -3.11 -2.01
C GLU A 79 -24.20 -4.26 -1.27
N LYS A 80 -23.57 -5.44 -1.22
CA LYS A 80 -24.01 -6.59 -0.42
C LYS A 80 -23.63 -6.49 1.06
N GLY A 81 -22.89 -5.45 1.47
CA GLY A 81 -22.37 -5.29 2.83
C GLY A 81 -21.23 -6.27 3.18
N LEU A 82 -20.56 -6.83 2.19
CA LEU A 82 -19.47 -7.80 2.38
C LEU A 82 -18.09 -7.14 2.58
N ILE A 83 -17.99 -5.81 2.40
CA ILE A 83 -16.81 -5.02 2.78
C ILE A 83 -17.22 -4.14 3.96
N PRO A 84 -17.11 -4.64 5.20
CA PRO A 84 -17.52 -3.88 6.37
C PRO A 84 -16.61 -2.68 6.59
N SER A 85 -17.20 -1.54 6.99
CA SER A 85 -16.45 -0.36 7.36
C SER A 85 -16.18 -0.33 8.85
N TYR A 86 -14.98 0.05 9.22
CA TYR A 86 -14.52 0.15 10.60
C TYR A 86 -14.24 1.60 10.97
N ASN A 87 -14.56 1.92 12.23
CA ASN A 87 -14.13 3.15 12.89
C ASN A 87 -13.45 2.74 14.19
N ASP A 88 -12.17 3.02 14.29
CA ASP A 88 -11.37 2.73 15.48
C ASP A 88 -10.50 3.94 15.86
N SER A 89 -9.51 3.76 16.71
CA SER A 89 -8.59 4.84 17.12
C SER A 89 -7.65 5.30 16.00
N ASN A 90 -7.55 4.57 14.92
CA ASN A 90 -6.59 4.77 13.83
C ASN A 90 -7.26 5.06 12.49
N ASN A 91 -8.48 4.59 12.31
CA ASN A 91 -9.16 4.57 11.03
C ASN A 91 -10.59 5.09 11.16
N VAL A 92 -11.05 5.82 10.15
CA VAL A 92 -12.44 6.22 9.97
C VAL A 92 -12.90 5.79 8.58
N GLY A 93 -13.99 5.04 8.50
CA GLY A 93 -14.57 4.63 7.23
C GLY A 93 -13.67 3.71 6.41
N TRP A 94 -12.75 3.01 7.05
CA TRP A 94 -11.90 2.02 6.41
C TRP A 94 -12.57 0.65 6.43
N GLY A 95 -12.44 -0.12 5.35
CA GLY A 95 -12.98 -1.46 5.26
C GLY A 95 -12.09 -2.40 4.48
N ALA A 96 -12.17 -3.68 4.77
CA ALA A 96 -11.39 -4.69 4.07
C ALA A 96 -12.10 -6.05 4.06
N VAL A 97 -11.87 -6.81 2.97
CA VAL A 97 -12.28 -8.21 2.87
C VAL A 97 -11.23 -9.00 2.09
N ALA A 98 -10.92 -10.20 2.54
CA ALA A 98 -9.95 -11.06 1.87
C ALA A 98 -10.61 -12.04 0.91
N LEU A 99 -10.04 -12.13 -0.31
CA LEU A 99 -10.33 -13.19 -1.28
C LEU A 99 -9.45 -14.41 -1.02
N TYR A 100 -8.25 -14.19 -0.51
CA TYR A 100 -7.29 -15.22 -0.14
C TYR A 100 -6.65 -14.86 1.20
N GLY A 101 -6.58 -15.82 2.12
CA GLY A 101 -5.99 -15.61 3.44
C GLY A 101 -6.40 -16.72 4.41
N LEU A 102 -6.43 -16.39 5.69
CA LEU A 102 -6.90 -17.27 6.77
C LEU A 102 -8.43 -17.32 6.85
N SER A 103 -9.08 -16.20 6.53
CA SER A 103 -10.53 -16.07 6.41
C SER A 103 -10.87 -14.87 5.54
N SER A 104 -12.15 -14.64 5.26
CA SER A 104 -12.63 -13.41 4.61
C SER A 104 -12.49 -12.17 5.50
N ASP A 105 -12.50 -12.31 6.81
CA ASP A 105 -12.13 -11.23 7.73
C ASP A 105 -10.63 -11.00 7.68
N SER A 106 -10.23 -9.92 7.01
CA SER A 106 -8.83 -9.58 6.80
C SER A 106 -8.25 -8.66 7.87
N THR A 107 -9.03 -8.33 8.90
CA THR A 107 -8.60 -7.42 9.98
C THR A 107 -7.88 -8.16 11.10
N LEU A 108 -8.11 -9.44 11.24
CA LEU A 108 -7.52 -10.26 12.29
C LEU A 108 -6.12 -10.75 11.88
N PRO A 109 -5.13 -10.60 12.76
CA PRO A 109 -3.77 -11.10 12.52
C PRO A 109 -3.72 -12.62 12.69
N PRO A 110 -2.64 -13.29 12.21
CA PRO A 110 -2.48 -14.75 12.30
C PRO A 110 -2.60 -15.31 13.72
N GLU A 111 -2.22 -14.55 14.75
CA GLU A 111 -2.26 -14.94 16.15
C GLU A 111 -3.68 -15.23 16.64
N GLU A 112 -4.67 -14.51 16.13
CA GLU A 112 -6.09 -14.75 16.46
C GLU A 112 -6.59 -16.09 15.90
N TYR A 113 -5.89 -16.67 14.93
CA TYR A 113 -6.15 -17.99 14.38
C TYR A 113 -5.19 -19.07 14.95
N GLY A 114 -4.35 -18.71 15.92
CA GLY A 114 -3.43 -19.61 16.60
C GLY A 114 -2.09 -19.85 15.88
N TYR A 115 -1.72 -18.98 14.97
CA TYR A 115 -0.43 -19.02 14.26
C TYR A 115 0.43 -17.83 14.65
N ALA A 116 1.74 -18.02 14.84
CA ALA A 116 2.63 -16.91 15.19
C ALA A 116 2.81 -15.90 14.03
N ASN A 117 2.65 -16.35 12.79
CA ASN A 117 2.77 -15.52 11.58
C ASN A 117 2.20 -16.25 10.35
N TYR A 118 2.21 -15.58 9.19
CA TYR A 118 1.72 -16.17 7.94
C TYR A 118 2.56 -17.34 7.43
N ASN A 119 3.84 -17.42 7.77
CA ASN A 119 4.69 -18.57 7.37
C ASN A 119 4.26 -19.84 8.11
N GLU A 120 3.97 -19.74 9.40
CA GLU A 120 3.43 -20.87 10.19
C GLU A 120 2.05 -21.30 9.67
N ALA A 121 1.15 -20.34 9.46
CA ALA A 121 -0.17 -20.60 8.90
C ALA A 121 -0.09 -21.32 7.54
N ARG A 122 0.85 -20.89 6.69
CA ARG A 122 1.12 -21.52 5.40
C ARG A 122 1.65 -22.93 5.55
N ALA A 123 2.62 -23.14 6.44
CA ALA A 123 3.18 -24.48 6.71
C ALA A 123 2.10 -25.46 7.21
N ALA A 124 1.12 -24.95 7.95
CA ALA A 124 -0.05 -25.69 8.40
C ALA A 124 -1.12 -25.91 7.29
N GLY A 125 -0.95 -25.30 6.11
CA GLY A 125 -1.94 -25.37 5.02
C GLY A 125 -3.23 -24.59 5.30
N ALA A 126 -3.18 -23.59 6.18
CA ALA A 126 -4.36 -22.83 6.61
C ALA A 126 -4.76 -21.71 5.66
N LEU A 127 -3.86 -21.29 4.75
CA LEU A 127 -4.15 -20.23 3.79
C LEU A 127 -4.89 -20.78 2.57
N GLY A 128 -5.93 -20.08 2.12
CA GLY A 128 -6.73 -20.51 0.98
C GLY A 128 -7.63 -19.41 0.42
N TRP A 129 -8.30 -19.75 -0.69
CA TRP A 129 -9.36 -18.91 -1.23
C TRP A 129 -10.57 -18.94 -0.28
N THR A 130 -11.08 -17.77 0.03
CA THR A 130 -12.26 -17.62 0.89
C THR A 130 -13.55 -17.72 0.07
N GLU A 131 -14.69 -17.73 0.73
CA GLU A 131 -16.01 -17.69 0.09
C GLU A 131 -16.22 -16.42 -0.76
N ILE A 132 -15.50 -15.33 -0.45
CA ILE A 132 -15.56 -14.08 -1.22
C ILE A 132 -14.96 -14.25 -2.63
N ALA A 133 -14.05 -15.18 -2.80
CA ALA A 133 -13.44 -15.44 -4.11
C ALA A 133 -14.47 -15.93 -5.16
N ASP A 134 -15.51 -16.62 -4.72
CA ASP A 134 -16.59 -17.10 -5.60
C ASP A 134 -17.50 -15.94 -6.08
N GLU A 135 -17.56 -14.85 -5.31
CA GLU A 135 -18.29 -13.63 -5.67
C GLU A 135 -17.49 -12.73 -6.63
N CYS A 136 -16.19 -13.00 -6.80
CA CYS A 136 -15.26 -12.19 -7.59
C CYS A 136 -14.51 -13.03 -8.64
N PRO A 137 -15.20 -13.56 -9.64
CA PRO A 137 -14.59 -14.49 -10.60
C PRO A 137 -13.50 -13.86 -11.48
N VAL A 138 -13.59 -12.58 -11.84
CA VAL A 138 -12.58 -11.88 -12.65
C VAL A 138 -11.30 -11.72 -11.85
N THR A 139 -11.41 -11.18 -10.63
CA THR A 139 -10.28 -11.00 -9.72
C THR A 139 -9.62 -12.31 -9.36
N THR A 140 -10.43 -13.31 -9.02
CA THR A 140 -9.94 -14.65 -8.68
C THR A 140 -9.19 -15.29 -9.84
N LYS A 141 -9.71 -15.16 -11.06
CA LYS A 141 -9.05 -15.67 -12.27
C LYS A 141 -7.72 -14.96 -12.51
N PHE A 142 -7.68 -13.64 -12.40
CA PHE A 142 -6.47 -12.85 -12.60
C PHE A 142 -5.36 -13.30 -11.65
N PHE A 143 -5.63 -13.41 -10.35
CA PHE A 143 -4.63 -13.83 -9.38
C PHE A 143 -4.24 -15.31 -9.49
N LYS A 144 -5.09 -16.15 -10.04
CA LYS A 144 -4.77 -17.57 -10.29
C LYS A 144 -3.91 -17.79 -11.53
N LEU A 145 -4.04 -16.95 -12.55
CA LEU A 145 -3.50 -17.24 -13.87
C LEU A 145 -2.50 -16.19 -14.39
N ASP A 146 -2.72 -14.92 -14.07
CA ASP A 146 -2.07 -13.80 -14.75
C ASP A 146 -1.14 -13.00 -13.82
N PHE A 147 -1.37 -13.00 -12.52
CA PHE A 147 -0.52 -12.31 -11.56
C PHE A 147 0.63 -13.20 -11.09
N HIS A 148 1.86 -12.80 -11.39
CA HIS A 148 3.05 -13.62 -11.22
C HIS A 148 3.53 -13.72 -9.77
N HIS A 149 2.84 -14.52 -8.96
CA HIS A 149 3.25 -14.87 -7.59
C HIS A 149 3.44 -16.38 -7.45
N LYS A 150 4.50 -16.76 -6.77
CA LYS A 150 4.74 -18.18 -6.40
C LYS A 150 3.77 -18.63 -5.31
N ARG A 151 3.44 -17.73 -4.40
CA ARG A 151 2.55 -17.99 -3.26
C ARG A 151 1.95 -16.69 -2.75
N TYR A 152 0.73 -16.76 -2.25
CA TYR A 152 0.04 -15.65 -1.59
C TYR A 152 0.02 -15.84 -0.07
N ASN A 153 0.08 -14.72 0.66
CA ASN A 153 -0.29 -14.62 2.07
C ASN A 153 -1.72 -14.08 2.18
N ARG A 154 -1.95 -12.95 1.52
CA ARG A 154 -3.27 -12.31 1.47
C ARG A 154 -3.51 -11.65 0.12
N ILE A 155 -4.75 -11.71 -0.33
CA ILE A 155 -5.30 -10.90 -1.42
C ILE A 155 -6.55 -10.24 -0.87
N ARG A 156 -6.57 -8.90 -0.79
CA ARG A 156 -7.63 -8.15 -0.13
C ARG A 156 -8.18 -7.04 -1.00
N TYR A 157 -9.49 -6.86 -1.00
CA TYR A 157 -10.10 -5.59 -1.30
C TYR A 157 -10.07 -4.70 -0.07
N MET A 158 -9.77 -3.43 -0.31
CA MET A 158 -9.75 -2.36 0.67
C MET A 158 -10.71 -1.27 0.22
N LYS A 159 -11.48 -0.72 1.15
CA LYS A 159 -12.37 0.40 0.91
C LYS A 159 -12.04 1.55 1.85
N LEU A 160 -12.11 2.77 1.33
CA LEU A 160 -12.11 3.98 2.14
C LEU A 160 -13.34 4.82 1.78
N GLU A 161 -14.27 4.91 2.70
CA GLU A 161 -15.53 5.64 2.55
C GLU A 161 -15.32 7.13 2.23
N PRO A 162 -16.32 7.81 1.64
CA PRO A 162 -16.35 9.27 1.60
C PRO A 162 -16.09 9.87 2.98
N GLY A 163 -15.19 10.84 3.06
CA GLY A 163 -14.77 11.39 4.33
C GLY A 163 -13.90 10.43 5.17
N GLY A 164 -13.55 9.25 4.72
CA GLY A 164 -12.73 8.28 5.44
C GLY A 164 -11.26 8.68 5.54
N MET A 165 -10.57 8.13 6.55
CA MET A 165 -9.15 8.39 6.79
C MET A 165 -8.49 7.20 7.45
N ILE A 166 -7.28 6.88 6.97
CA ILE A 166 -6.28 6.10 7.70
C ILE A 166 -5.25 7.11 8.20
N ARG A 167 -5.09 7.21 9.53
CA ARG A 167 -4.19 8.22 10.13
C ARG A 167 -2.74 7.99 9.73
N TRP A 168 -1.89 8.94 10.06
CA TRP A 168 -0.45 8.79 9.98
C TRP A 168 0.04 7.58 10.78
N HIS A 169 0.70 6.67 10.11
CA HIS A 169 1.30 5.46 10.67
C HIS A 169 2.45 5.00 9.78
N HIS A 170 3.21 4.09 10.29
CA HIS A 170 4.12 3.24 9.53
C HIS A 170 3.73 1.79 9.81
N ASP A 171 3.88 0.95 8.83
CA ASP A 171 3.72 -0.49 9.03
C ASP A 171 5.03 -1.03 9.59
N THR A 172 4.94 -1.74 10.71
CA THR A 172 6.09 -2.50 11.21
C THR A 172 6.09 -3.84 10.48
N PRO A 173 7.19 -4.24 9.86
CA PRO A 173 7.30 -5.60 9.36
C PRO A 173 7.03 -6.58 10.50
N ASP A 174 6.10 -7.50 10.32
CA ASP A 174 5.71 -8.51 11.31
C ASP A 174 6.87 -9.50 11.56
N GLY A 175 7.99 -9.04 12.14
CA GLY A 175 9.13 -9.86 12.56
C GLY A 175 9.84 -10.63 11.44
N GLU A 176 9.45 -10.46 10.20
CA GLU A 176 10.10 -10.97 9.02
C GLU A 176 11.02 -9.89 8.45
N GLU A 177 12.14 -10.28 7.88
CA GLU A 177 13.06 -9.35 7.24
C GLU A 177 12.31 -8.44 6.28
N PRO A 178 12.62 -7.14 6.23
CA PRO A 178 11.93 -6.20 5.37
C PRO A 178 12.03 -6.68 3.93
N THR A 179 10.89 -7.07 3.37
CA THR A 179 10.80 -7.55 1.98
C THR A 179 10.72 -6.39 1.00
N TYR A 180 11.36 -5.27 1.33
CA TYR A 180 11.48 -4.13 0.44
C TYR A 180 12.35 -4.48 -0.77
N PRO A 181 11.92 -4.11 -1.97
CA PRO A 181 10.62 -3.58 -2.37
C PRO A 181 9.62 -4.67 -2.83
N LEU A 182 9.87 -5.92 -2.52
CA LEU A 182 9.25 -7.10 -3.13
C LEU A 182 8.26 -7.83 -2.21
N GLY A 183 7.32 -7.17 -1.59
CA GLY A 183 6.43 -7.92 -0.69
C GLY A 183 4.96 -7.58 -0.78
N VAL A 184 4.63 -6.32 -0.96
CA VAL A 184 3.24 -5.86 -0.89
C VAL A 184 2.93 -5.01 -2.12
N TYR A 185 2.08 -5.55 -2.98
CA TYR A 185 1.59 -4.86 -4.17
C TYR A 185 0.29 -4.16 -3.85
N ASN A 186 0.21 -2.88 -4.20
CA ASN A 186 -0.99 -2.08 -4.11
C ASN A 186 -1.51 -1.81 -5.51
N MET A 187 -2.81 -1.92 -5.70
CA MET A 187 -3.47 -1.82 -6.99
C MET A 187 -4.73 -0.95 -6.86
N ALA A 188 -4.74 0.24 -7.47
CA ALA A 188 -5.89 1.12 -7.43
C ALA A 188 -6.97 0.66 -8.41
N LEU A 189 -8.16 0.40 -7.93
CA LEU A 189 -9.32 0.12 -8.77
C LEU A 189 -9.98 1.42 -9.23
N ASN A 190 -10.06 2.38 -8.31
CA ASN A 190 -10.34 3.79 -8.59
C ASN A 190 -9.47 4.67 -7.68
N ASN A 191 -9.42 5.95 -7.99
CA ASN A 191 -8.87 6.96 -7.08
C ASN A 191 -9.63 8.27 -7.32
N PRO A 192 -10.68 8.57 -6.54
CA PRO A 192 -11.43 9.81 -6.67
C PRO A 192 -10.53 11.05 -6.52
N GLU A 193 -10.88 12.16 -7.20
CA GLU A 193 -10.02 13.34 -7.33
C GLU A 193 -9.52 13.91 -5.98
N GLU A 194 -10.34 13.91 -4.95
CA GLU A 194 -9.97 14.40 -3.61
C GLU A 194 -9.51 13.27 -2.66
N CYS A 195 -9.03 12.16 -3.21
CA CYS A 195 -8.46 11.07 -2.42
C CYS A 195 -6.95 11.07 -2.53
N PHE A 196 -6.26 11.12 -1.38
CA PHE A 196 -4.81 11.28 -1.30
C PHE A 196 -4.17 10.13 -0.54
N PHE A 197 -3.11 9.57 -1.11
CA PHE A 197 -2.15 8.72 -0.42
C PHE A 197 -0.89 9.55 -0.20
N HIS A 198 -0.65 9.94 1.04
CA HIS A 198 0.45 10.84 1.39
C HIS A 198 1.58 10.08 2.08
N MET A 199 2.80 10.27 1.58
CA MET A 199 4.03 9.64 2.07
C MET A 199 4.92 10.70 2.74
N GLY A 200 4.81 10.84 4.05
CA GLY A 200 5.69 11.69 4.87
C GLY A 200 6.18 12.96 4.17
N MET A 201 7.48 13.11 4.09
CA MET A 201 8.13 14.25 3.43
C MET A 201 8.04 14.22 1.90
N TRP A 202 7.67 13.08 1.31
CA TRP A 202 7.66 12.90 -0.15
C TRP A 202 6.40 13.45 -0.83
N GLY A 203 5.39 13.79 -0.03
CA GLY A 203 4.12 14.31 -0.54
C GLY A 203 3.15 13.24 -1.02
N ASN A 204 2.24 13.64 -1.90
CA ASN A 204 1.21 12.73 -2.42
C ASN A 204 1.78 11.79 -3.49
N MET A 205 1.50 10.51 -3.35
CA MET A 205 1.77 9.54 -4.40
C MET A 205 0.86 9.80 -5.61
N PRO A 206 1.37 9.65 -6.85
CA PRO A 206 0.60 9.86 -8.08
C PRO A 206 -0.28 8.64 -8.39
N VAL A 207 -1.20 8.30 -7.47
CA VAL A 207 -2.10 7.16 -7.62
C VAL A 207 -3.23 7.51 -8.58
N GLU A 208 -3.40 6.70 -9.62
CA GLU A 208 -4.50 6.78 -10.58
C GLU A 208 -5.28 5.46 -10.63
N ALA A 209 -6.51 5.50 -11.12
CA ALA A 209 -7.27 4.27 -11.37
C ALA A 209 -6.52 3.37 -12.36
N GLY A 210 -6.35 2.10 -12.02
CA GLY A 210 -5.57 1.14 -12.80
C GLY A 210 -4.07 1.17 -12.50
N SER A 211 -3.59 2.03 -11.60
CA SER A 211 -2.19 2.03 -11.20
C SER A 211 -1.87 0.87 -10.24
N MET A 212 -0.65 0.37 -10.35
CA MET A 212 -0.06 -0.58 -9.41
C MET A 212 1.24 -0.03 -8.88
N TRP A 213 1.51 -0.22 -7.60
CA TRP A 213 2.74 0.29 -6.98
C TRP A 213 3.21 -0.56 -5.82
N LEU A 214 4.48 -0.38 -5.53
CA LEU A 214 5.14 -0.75 -4.28
C LEU A 214 5.49 0.52 -3.53
N PHE A 215 5.51 0.50 -2.22
CA PHE A 215 5.96 1.64 -1.42
C PHE A 215 6.68 1.18 -0.16
N ALA A 216 7.55 2.05 0.35
CA ALA A 216 8.27 1.84 1.59
C ALA A 216 7.32 2.07 2.76
N ASN A 217 6.64 1.02 3.20
CA ASN A 217 5.60 1.07 4.21
C ASN A 217 6.13 1.38 5.64
N GLU A 218 7.43 1.28 5.86
CA GLU A 218 8.12 1.77 7.06
C GLU A 218 8.17 3.29 7.16
N HIS A 219 7.98 4.03 6.06
CA HIS A 219 7.81 5.47 6.12
C HIS A 219 6.42 5.86 6.60
N ASN A 220 6.36 6.95 7.35
CA ASN A 220 5.09 7.51 7.78
C ASN A 220 4.22 7.82 6.56
N HIS A 221 3.02 7.28 6.54
CA HIS A 221 2.05 7.50 5.49
C HIS A 221 0.63 7.61 6.04
N CYS A 222 -0.25 8.22 5.28
CA CYS A 222 -1.67 8.29 5.58
C CYS A 222 -2.50 8.27 4.29
N VAL A 223 -3.77 7.94 4.42
CA VAL A 223 -4.72 7.98 3.30
C VAL A 223 -5.95 8.75 3.73
N ILE A 224 -6.39 9.70 2.90
CA ILE A 224 -7.57 10.53 3.17
C ILE A 224 -8.45 10.55 1.93
N ASN A 225 -9.72 10.30 2.12
CA ASN A 225 -10.73 10.44 1.08
C ASN A 225 -11.64 11.64 1.40
N ASN A 226 -11.40 12.77 0.75
CA ASN A 226 -12.25 13.96 0.85
C ASN A 226 -13.33 14.03 -0.23
N SER A 227 -13.35 13.05 -1.14
CA SER A 227 -14.33 12.96 -2.20
C SER A 227 -15.72 12.54 -1.70
N ASP A 228 -16.70 12.54 -2.59
CA ASP A 228 -18.06 12.03 -2.33
C ASP A 228 -18.21 10.54 -2.74
N GLU A 229 -17.13 9.92 -3.20
CA GLU A 229 -17.11 8.53 -3.68
C GLU A 229 -16.20 7.65 -2.81
N PRO A 230 -16.54 6.39 -2.57
CA PRO A 230 -15.63 5.47 -1.92
C PRO A 230 -14.42 5.16 -2.82
N ARG A 231 -13.25 5.06 -2.20
CA ARG A 231 -12.03 4.57 -2.85
C ARG A 231 -11.91 3.07 -2.65
N TYR A 232 -11.66 2.35 -3.73
CA TYR A 232 -11.35 0.92 -3.68
C TYR A 232 -9.95 0.65 -4.21
N HIS A 233 -9.22 -0.21 -3.53
CA HIS A 233 -7.94 -0.72 -4.00
C HIS A 233 -7.73 -2.14 -3.51
N MET A 234 -6.70 -2.79 -4.02
CA MET A 234 -6.28 -4.11 -3.56
C MET A 234 -4.90 -4.05 -2.93
N ILE A 235 -4.70 -4.88 -1.92
CA ILE A 235 -3.39 -5.15 -1.35
C ILE A 235 -3.14 -6.65 -1.48
N VAL A 236 -1.97 -6.97 -2.07
CA VAL A 236 -1.54 -8.33 -2.34
C VAL A 236 -0.20 -8.58 -1.69
N SER A 237 -0.13 -9.56 -0.82
CA SER A 237 1.11 -9.97 -0.16
C SER A 237 1.39 -11.46 -0.38
N GLY A 238 2.67 -11.80 -0.41
CA GLY A 238 3.11 -13.16 -0.63
C GLY A 238 4.55 -13.22 -1.15
N THR A 239 4.89 -14.32 -1.81
CA THR A 239 6.20 -14.51 -2.45
C THR A 239 6.04 -14.26 -3.95
N PRO A 240 6.57 -13.18 -4.49
CA PRO A 240 6.48 -12.88 -5.92
C PRO A 240 7.30 -13.89 -6.74
N ASP A 241 7.01 -13.97 -8.03
CA ASP A 241 7.93 -14.58 -8.97
C ASP A 241 9.02 -13.56 -9.32
N GLU A 242 10.18 -13.71 -8.70
CA GLU A 242 11.30 -12.78 -8.87
C GLU A 242 11.79 -12.71 -10.31
N LEU A 243 11.75 -13.82 -11.05
CA LEU A 243 12.18 -13.82 -12.46
C LEU A 243 11.30 -12.93 -13.33
N PHE A 244 10.04 -12.77 -12.95
CA PHE A 244 9.12 -11.85 -13.61
C PHE A 244 9.26 -10.43 -13.07
N TRP A 245 9.17 -10.26 -11.73
CA TRP A 245 9.04 -8.94 -11.11
C TRP A 245 10.34 -8.15 -11.01
N ALA A 246 11.50 -8.80 -10.83
CA ALA A 246 12.76 -8.06 -10.68
C ALA A 246 13.09 -7.17 -11.89
N PRO A 247 12.97 -7.64 -13.15
CA PRO A 247 13.18 -6.76 -14.31
C PRO A 247 12.17 -5.61 -14.38
N VAL A 248 10.90 -5.87 -14.04
CA VAL A 248 9.82 -4.87 -14.05
C VAL A 248 10.11 -3.77 -13.03
N ILE A 249 10.39 -4.16 -11.79
CA ILE A 249 10.70 -3.23 -10.70
C ILE A 249 11.97 -2.43 -11.02
N SER A 250 13.02 -3.10 -11.46
CA SER A 250 14.30 -2.46 -11.80
C SER A 250 14.16 -1.44 -12.92
N LYS A 251 13.34 -1.72 -13.94
CA LYS A 251 13.07 -0.75 -15.00
C LYS A 251 12.24 0.43 -14.49
N SER A 252 11.13 0.15 -13.79
CA SER A 252 10.25 1.18 -13.22
C SER A 252 11.01 2.09 -12.26
N PHE A 253 11.92 1.52 -11.47
CA PHE A 253 12.81 2.25 -10.59
C PHE A 253 13.72 3.23 -11.37
N ARG A 254 14.44 2.74 -12.37
CA ARG A 254 15.35 3.60 -13.16
C ARG A 254 14.62 4.72 -13.90
N ASP A 255 13.40 4.44 -14.36
CA ASP A 255 12.59 5.41 -15.10
C ASP A 255 12.05 6.53 -14.19
N GLN A 256 11.71 6.22 -12.93
CA GLN A 256 11.09 7.17 -12.01
C GLN A 256 12.11 7.89 -11.12
N TRP A 257 13.22 7.24 -10.81
CA TRP A 257 14.25 7.71 -9.89
C TRP A 257 15.63 7.73 -10.57
N PRO A 258 15.80 8.52 -11.66
CA PRO A 258 17.08 8.61 -12.35
C PRO A 258 18.14 9.25 -11.44
N GLY A 259 19.33 8.67 -11.41
CA GLY A 259 20.45 9.14 -10.59
C GLY A 259 20.57 8.44 -9.23
N ILE A 260 19.64 7.57 -8.87
CA ILE A 260 19.79 6.63 -7.75
C ILE A 260 20.30 5.30 -8.33
N TYR A 261 21.39 4.78 -7.80
CA TYR A 261 21.99 3.53 -8.23
C TYR A 261 21.92 2.52 -7.10
N LEU A 262 21.72 1.25 -7.48
CA LEU A 262 21.88 0.13 -6.58
C LEU A 262 23.30 -0.43 -6.80
N GLU A 263 24.12 -0.45 -5.77
CA GLU A 263 25.43 -1.11 -5.79
C GLU A 263 25.37 -2.42 -5.02
N GLU A 264 26.08 -3.42 -5.55
CA GLU A 264 26.31 -4.67 -4.82
C GLU A 264 27.58 -4.51 -3.99
N ILE A 265 27.44 -4.48 -2.67
CA ILE A 265 28.57 -4.45 -1.73
C ILE A 265 28.56 -5.76 -0.93
N ASP A 266 29.63 -6.55 -1.08
CA ASP A 266 29.81 -7.82 -0.37
C ASP A 266 28.64 -8.85 -0.56
N GLY A 267 27.95 -8.76 -1.72
CA GLY A 267 26.82 -9.64 -2.05
C GLY A 267 25.45 -9.11 -1.64
N ASP A 268 25.41 -7.96 -0.95
CA ASP A 268 24.19 -7.25 -0.64
C ASP A 268 23.97 -6.12 -1.64
N ILE A 269 22.73 -5.94 -2.07
CA ILE A 269 22.35 -4.80 -2.91
C ILE A 269 22.12 -3.62 -1.98
N VAL A 270 22.94 -2.57 -2.11
CA VAL A 270 22.81 -1.31 -1.38
C VAL A 270 22.52 -0.18 -2.33
N GLU A 271 21.74 0.78 -1.89
CA GLU A 271 21.50 2.01 -2.65
C GLU A 271 22.75 2.88 -2.62
N ALA A 272 23.30 3.18 -3.79
CA ALA A 272 24.38 4.14 -3.93
C ALA A 272 23.84 5.46 -4.48
N ASN A 273 24.03 6.54 -3.72
CA ASN A 273 23.74 7.90 -4.14
C ASN A 273 25.00 8.54 -4.72
N GLU A 274 25.15 8.60 -6.03
CA GLU A 274 26.06 9.56 -6.63
C GLU A 274 25.36 10.94 -6.74
N GLY A 275 25.49 11.73 -5.68
CA GLY A 275 25.43 13.18 -5.82
C GLY A 275 24.09 13.88 -5.84
N PHE A 276 23.04 13.35 -5.21
CA PHE A 276 21.88 14.18 -4.90
C PHE A 276 21.94 14.65 -3.44
N MET A 277 22.75 15.67 -3.18
CA MET A 277 22.60 16.53 -2.02
C MET A 277 21.75 17.71 -2.46
N PRO A 278 20.50 17.88 -1.96
CA PRO A 278 19.78 19.13 -2.17
C PRO A 278 20.49 20.21 -1.38
N GLY A 279 21.18 21.12 -2.08
CA GLY A 279 21.65 22.37 -1.52
C GLY A 279 23.16 22.54 -1.34
N GLU A 280 23.97 22.21 -2.32
CA GLU A 280 25.18 23.00 -2.52
C GLU A 280 24.87 24.08 -3.55
N ASP A 281 24.51 25.26 -3.05
CA ASP A 281 24.60 26.48 -3.82
C ASP A 281 26.05 26.62 -4.25
N THR A 282 26.32 26.35 -5.51
CA THR A 282 27.56 26.83 -6.13
C THR A 282 27.37 28.30 -6.46
N ASP A 283 27.60 29.15 -5.46
CA ASP A 283 27.98 30.54 -5.73
C ASP A 283 29.37 30.53 -6.35
N GLU A 284 29.45 30.71 -7.67
CA GLU A 284 30.48 31.42 -8.38
C GLU A 284 29.89 32.23 -9.55
#